data_17de22d1a5c1836f962a4b8692726ceb
#
_entry.id   17de22d1a5c1836f962a4b8692726ceb
#
_cell.length_a   1.000
_cell.length_b   1.000
_cell.length_c   1.000
_cell.angle_alpha   90.00
_cell.angle_beta   90.00
_cell.angle_gamma   90.00
#
_symmetry.space_group_name_H-M   'P 1'
#
loop_
_entity.id
_entity.type
_entity.pdbx_description
1 polymer ?
#
loop_
_entity_poly.entity_id
_entity_poly.type
_entity_poly.pdbx_seq_one_letter_code
_entity_poly.pdbx_strand_id
1 'polypeptide(L)'
;DKPYGYQPNRATWRVCSFEPNISMVKTCLIPMLICEEAHRANPALLQMLHVTNSLQLKDHAQFVAMASTLDVVQHGLASFEGRFATYEFMAHYGDCVVSHHWENGQNYLHYELLYGGYPLVHNSEFITAKLVYKILNLIMAARRERRG
;
A
#
# COMPACT_ATOMS: atom_id res chain seq x y z
N ASP A 1 -2.43 6.23 23.42
CA ASP A 1 -2.23 6.75 22.05
C ASP A 1 -0.87 6.30 21.53
N LYS A 2 -0.85 5.70 20.34
CA LYS A 2 0.40 5.34 19.69
C LYS A 2 1.00 6.57 19.01
N PRO A 3 2.30 6.82 19.15
CA PRO A 3 2.93 7.95 18.47
C PRO A 3 2.90 7.74 16.95
N TYR A 4 2.67 8.82 16.22
CA TYR A 4 2.79 8.85 14.77
C TYR A 4 4.28 8.83 14.38
N GLY A 5 4.67 7.82 13.62
CA GLY A 5 6.03 7.66 13.14
C GLY A 5 6.38 6.22 12.78
N TYR A 6 7.22 6.08 11.79
CA TYR A 6 7.68 4.76 11.33
C TYR A 6 8.51 4.04 12.40
N GLN A 7 8.19 2.78 12.63
CA GLN A 7 8.96 1.89 13.51
C GLN A 7 9.82 0.95 12.65
N PRO A 8 11.15 1.08 12.70
CA PRO A 8 12.07 0.25 11.90
C PRO A 8 12.12 -1.20 12.40
N ASN A 9 12.76 -2.06 11.60
CA ASN A 9 13.08 -3.46 11.93
C ASN A 9 11.87 -4.40 12.02
N ARG A 10 10.87 -4.19 11.17
CA ARG A 10 9.78 -5.16 11.02
C ARG A 10 10.15 -6.27 10.04
N ALA A 11 9.88 -7.51 10.44
CA ALA A 11 10.04 -8.68 9.58
C ALA A 11 8.92 -8.77 8.53
N THR A 12 7.72 -8.31 8.87
CA THR A 12 6.54 -8.30 8.02
C THR A 12 5.94 -6.90 7.93
N TRP A 13 5.22 -6.61 6.86
CA TRP A 13 4.72 -5.29 6.54
C TRP A 13 3.21 -5.21 6.54
N ARG A 14 2.68 -4.21 7.23
CA ARG A 14 1.29 -3.78 7.12
C ARG A 14 1.25 -2.63 6.12
N VAL A 15 0.76 -2.92 4.94
CA VAL A 15 0.72 -1.98 3.81
C VAL A 15 -0.63 -1.29 3.77
N CYS A 16 -0.65 0.01 3.55
CA CYS A 16 -1.86 0.80 3.43
C CYS A 16 -1.98 1.45 2.05
N SER A 17 -3.20 1.54 1.54
CA SER A 17 -3.56 2.31 0.36
C SER A 17 -4.65 3.32 0.73
N PHE A 18 -4.42 4.58 0.44
CA PHE A 18 -5.33 5.69 0.75
C PHE A 18 -5.94 6.32 -0.51
N GLU A 19 -5.99 5.58 -1.60
CA GLU A 19 -6.56 6.09 -2.84
C GLU A 19 -8.04 6.44 -2.66
N PRO A 20 -8.51 7.61 -3.16
CA PRO A 20 -9.90 8.01 -2.98
C PRO A 20 -10.90 7.17 -3.77
N ASN A 21 -10.47 6.39 -4.75
CA ASN A 21 -11.31 5.51 -5.57
C ASN A 21 -12.46 6.22 -6.29
N ILE A 22 -12.24 7.47 -6.68
CA ILE A 22 -13.24 8.30 -7.38
C ILE A 22 -13.02 8.39 -8.89
N SER A 23 -11.89 7.91 -9.37
CA SER A 23 -11.52 7.93 -10.79
C SER A 23 -10.47 6.87 -11.12
N MET A 24 -10.29 6.60 -12.42
CA MET A 24 -9.28 5.67 -12.91
C MET A 24 -7.84 6.09 -12.58
N VAL A 25 -7.60 7.38 -12.41
CA VAL A 25 -6.27 7.93 -12.10
C VAL A 25 -5.95 7.90 -10.60
N LYS A 26 -6.97 7.70 -9.77
CA LYS A 26 -6.85 7.64 -8.29
C LYS A 26 -7.59 6.40 -7.78
N THR A 27 -7.04 5.24 -8.05
CA THR A 27 -7.66 3.96 -7.75
C THR A 27 -6.75 3.06 -6.92
N CYS A 28 -7.34 2.25 -6.05
CA CYS A 28 -6.63 1.23 -5.28
C CYS A 28 -6.21 0.00 -6.10
N LEU A 29 -6.64 -0.13 -7.35
CA LEU A 29 -6.37 -1.32 -8.17
C LEU A 29 -4.87 -1.55 -8.35
N ILE A 30 -4.11 -0.52 -8.69
CA ILE A 30 -2.65 -0.64 -8.88
C ILE A 30 -1.94 -0.94 -7.57
N PRO A 31 -2.19 -0.23 -6.45
CA PRO A 31 -1.69 -0.64 -5.14
C PRO A 31 -1.99 -2.09 -4.77
N MET A 32 -3.21 -2.56 -5.02
CA MET A 32 -3.60 -3.96 -4.76
C MET A 32 -2.77 -4.95 -5.59
N LEU A 33 -2.59 -4.67 -6.88
CA LEU A 33 -1.79 -5.53 -7.78
C LEU A 33 -0.31 -5.54 -7.39
N ILE A 34 0.24 -4.41 -6.95
CA ILE A 34 1.62 -4.34 -6.43
C ILE A 34 1.77 -5.23 -5.20
N CYS A 35 0.83 -5.16 -4.27
CA CYS A 35 0.85 -6.01 -3.08
C CYS A 35 0.64 -7.50 -3.40
N GLU A 36 -0.20 -7.81 -4.38
CA GLU A 36 -0.39 -9.17 -4.91
C GLU A 36 0.91 -9.75 -5.44
N GLU A 37 1.61 -9.03 -6.29
CA GLU A 37 2.89 -9.45 -6.85
C GLU A 37 3.96 -9.61 -5.76
N ALA A 38 4.00 -8.69 -4.79
CA ALA A 38 4.91 -8.79 -3.65
C ALA A 38 4.61 -10.04 -2.80
N HIS A 39 3.34 -10.32 -2.53
CA HIS A 39 2.90 -11.50 -1.79
C HIS A 39 3.23 -12.80 -2.52
N ARG A 40 2.98 -12.87 -3.82
CA ARG A 40 3.35 -14.03 -4.64
C ARG A 40 4.85 -14.23 -4.69
N ALA A 41 5.62 -13.14 -4.74
CA ALA A 41 7.08 -13.21 -4.73
C ALA A 41 7.65 -13.66 -3.38
N ASN A 42 7.08 -13.21 -2.26
CA ASN A 42 7.46 -13.60 -0.91
C ASN A 42 6.23 -13.60 0.01
N PRO A 43 5.59 -14.77 0.23
CA PRO A 43 4.40 -14.87 1.07
C PRO A 43 4.58 -14.43 2.53
N ALA A 44 5.83 -14.43 3.02
CA ALA A 44 6.12 -14.01 4.40
C ALA A 44 6.25 -12.49 4.56
N LEU A 45 6.29 -11.72 3.47
CA LEU A 45 6.55 -10.29 3.52
C LEU A 45 5.33 -9.49 3.97
N LEU A 46 4.16 -9.81 3.44
CA LEU A 46 2.92 -9.08 3.67
C LEU A 46 2.18 -9.65 4.88
N GLN A 47 2.01 -8.84 5.91
CA GLN A 47 1.16 -9.18 7.05
C GLN A 47 -0.30 -8.82 6.78
N MET A 48 -0.54 -7.65 6.23
CA MET A 48 -1.88 -7.14 5.89
C MET A 48 -1.80 -6.03 4.84
N LEU A 49 -2.78 -5.99 3.96
CA LEU A 49 -3.06 -4.87 3.07
C LEU A 49 -4.37 -4.18 3.52
N HIS A 50 -4.26 -2.94 3.96
CA HIS A 50 -5.41 -2.12 4.31
C HIS A 50 -5.77 -1.18 3.15
N VAL A 51 -6.92 -1.39 2.55
CA VAL A 51 -7.45 -0.56 1.45
C VAL A 51 -8.50 0.37 2.03
N THR A 52 -8.14 1.62 2.29
CA THR A 52 -9.08 2.62 2.80
C THR A 52 -9.88 3.26 1.66
N ASN A 53 -10.93 4.00 1.98
CA ASN A 53 -11.83 4.62 0.99
C ASN A 53 -12.47 3.61 0.01
N SER A 54 -12.67 2.38 0.42
CA SER A 54 -13.08 1.30 -0.47
C SER A 54 -14.43 0.67 -0.15
N LEU A 55 -15.14 1.15 0.88
CA LEU A 55 -16.43 0.55 1.28
C LEU A 55 -17.44 0.54 0.14
N GLN A 56 -17.52 1.61 -0.64
CA GLN A 56 -18.43 1.70 -1.78
C GLN A 56 -18.10 0.70 -2.91
N LEU A 57 -16.85 0.24 -2.98
CA LEU A 57 -16.43 -0.72 -4.01
C LEU A 57 -17.00 -2.13 -3.78
N LYS A 58 -17.46 -2.43 -2.57
CA LYS A 58 -18.11 -3.71 -2.26
C LYS A 58 -19.40 -3.93 -3.05
N ASP A 59 -20.04 -2.84 -3.49
CA ASP A 59 -21.27 -2.88 -4.30
C ASP A 59 -21.01 -2.91 -5.80
N HIS A 60 -19.74 -2.82 -6.21
CA HIS A 60 -19.34 -2.88 -7.61
C HIS A 60 -18.95 -4.30 -8.01
N ALA A 61 -19.81 -4.98 -8.77
CA ALA A 61 -19.63 -6.38 -9.15
C ALA A 61 -18.29 -6.65 -9.87
N GLN A 62 -17.86 -5.74 -10.74
CA GLN A 62 -16.58 -5.88 -11.45
C GLN A 62 -15.38 -5.79 -10.51
N PHE A 63 -15.43 -4.87 -9.53
CA PHE A 63 -14.37 -4.75 -8.52
C PHE A 63 -14.32 -6.01 -7.67
N VAL A 64 -15.45 -6.48 -7.17
CA VAL A 64 -15.54 -7.69 -6.35
C VAL A 64 -15.04 -8.91 -7.12
N ALA A 65 -15.42 -9.05 -8.39
CA ALA A 65 -14.96 -10.15 -9.24
C ALA A 65 -13.42 -10.13 -9.40
N MET A 66 -12.84 -8.98 -9.67
CA MET A 66 -11.38 -8.83 -9.79
C MET A 66 -10.68 -9.08 -8.43
N ALA A 67 -11.13 -8.42 -7.38
CA ALA A 67 -10.50 -8.54 -6.06
C ALA A 67 -10.53 -9.99 -5.54
N SER A 68 -11.61 -10.72 -5.78
CA SER A 68 -11.75 -12.12 -5.34
C SER A 68 -10.77 -13.08 -6.04
N THR A 69 -10.15 -12.69 -7.13
CA THR A 69 -9.12 -13.50 -7.81
C THR A 69 -7.72 -13.34 -7.20
N LEU A 70 -7.52 -12.33 -6.37
CA LEU A 70 -6.21 -12.03 -5.80
C LEU A 70 -5.91 -12.94 -4.60
N ASP A 71 -4.69 -13.46 -4.53
CA ASP A 71 -4.24 -14.30 -3.43
C ASP A 71 -4.26 -13.56 -2.09
N VAL A 72 -3.90 -12.26 -2.08
CA VAL A 72 -3.97 -11.42 -0.87
C VAL A 72 -5.38 -11.34 -0.29
N VAL A 73 -6.41 -11.39 -1.14
CA VAL A 73 -7.80 -11.41 -0.72
C VAL A 73 -8.23 -12.81 -0.28
N GLN A 74 -7.91 -13.83 -1.07
CA GLN A 74 -8.25 -15.23 -0.78
C GLN A 74 -7.59 -15.73 0.51
N HIS A 75 -6.36 -15.27 0.79
CA HIS A 75 -5.63 -15.62 2.00
C HIS A 75 -6.03 -14.79 3.23
N GLY A 76 -7.02 -13.91 3.11
CA GLY A 76 -7.49 -13.07 4.23
C GLY A 76 -6.51 -11.97 4.64
N LEU A 77 -5.62 -11.54 3.74
CA LEU A 77 -4.60 -10.54 3.99
C LEU A 77 -5.00 -9.14 3.49
N ALA A 78 -6.22 -8.94 3.03
CA ALA A 78 -6.72 -7.64 2.60
C ALA A 78 -7.95 -7.23 3.41
N SER A 79 -7.98 -5.99 3.86
CA SER A 79 -9.15 -5.37 4.47
C SER A 79 -9.63 -4.18 3.64
N PHE A 80 -10.94 -4.00 3.55
CA PHE A 80 -11.58 -2.93 2.78
C PHE A 80 -12.32 -2.02 3.74
N GLU A 81 -11.78 -0.83 3.92
CA GLU A 81 -12.15 0.08 5.00
C GLU A 81 -12.78 1.37 4.48
N GLY A 82 -13.44 2.09 5.38
CA GLY A 82 -13.93 3.44 5.14
C GLY A 82 -12.83 4.48 5.05
N ARG A 83 -13.22 5.72 5.21
CA ARG A 83 -12.31 6.86 5.20
C ARG A 83 -11.76 7.09 6.61
N PHE A 84 -10.43 7.24 6.69
CA PHE A 84 -9.71 7.54 7.92
C PHE A 84 -8.71 8.68 7.69
N ALA A 85 -8.39 9.42 8.75
CA ALA A 85 -7.25 10.31 8.74
C ALA A 85 -5.95 9.47 8.63
N THR A 86 -5.08 9.85 7.71
CA THR A 86 -3.86 9.10 7.40
C THR A 86 -3.00 8.88 8.65
N TYR A 87 -2.77 9.94 9.42
CA TYR A 87 -1.91 9.89 10.60
C TYR A 87 -2.45 8.96 11.69
N GLU A 88 -3.76 8.94 11.91
CA GLU A 88 -4.39 8.04 12.89
C GLU A 88 -4.30 6.58 12.44
N PHE A 89 -4.64 6.33 11.18
CA PHE A 89 -4.63 4.98 10.64
C PHE A 89 -3.21 4.41 10.61
N MET A 90 -2.23 5.17 10.14
CA MET A 90 -0.84 4.74 10.08
C MET A 90 -0.25 4.49 11.47
N ALA A 91 -0.56 5.31 12.46
CA ALA A 91 -0.06 5.12 13.83
C ALA A 91 -0.49 3.76 14.43
N HIS A 92 -1.67 3.26 14.06
CA HIS A 92 -2.23 2.03 14.62
C HIS A 92 -2.05 0.80 13.71
N TYR A 93 -2.13 0.98 12.39
CA TYR A 93 -2.30 -0.13 11.46
C TYR A 93 -1.29 -0.18 10.32
N GLY A 94 -0.48 0.86 10.11
CA GLY A 94 0.37 0.97 8.93
C GLY A 94 1.86 0.97 9.21
N ASP A 95 2.62 0.37 8.30
CA ASP A 95 4.09 0.41 8.28
C ASP A 95 4.63 1.08 7.01
N CYS A 96 3.90 0.98 5.91
CA CYS A 96 4.22 1.65 4.66
C CYS A 96 2.95 1.90 3.83
N VAL A 97 3.08 2.75 2.83
CA VAL A 97 2.00 3.09 1.91
C VAL A 97 2.40 2.80 0.48
N VAL A 98 1.47 2.22 -0.28
CA VAL A 98 1.53 2.13 -1.73
C VAL A 98 0.48 3.05 -2.31
N SER A 99 0.92 3.98 -3.15
CA SER A 99 0.09 5.02 -3.76
C SER A 99 0.28 5.06 -5.26
N HIS A 100 -0.81 5.27 -5.99
CA HIS A 100 -0.81 5.42 -7.44
C HIS A 100 -1.53 6.71 -7.83
N HIS A 101 -0.76 7.65 -8.37
CA HIS A 101 -1.26 8.93 -8.86
C HIS A 101 -0.70 9.22 -10.25
N TRP A 102 -1.56 9.13 -11.24
CA TRP A 102 -1.20 9.49 -12.62
C TRP A 102 -1.20 11.02 -12.78
N GLU A 103 -0.07 11.58 -13.22
CA GLU A 103 0.10 13.02 -13.50
C GLU A 103 -0.35 13.98 -12.38
N ASN A 104 -0.28 13.56 -11.14
CA ASN A 104 -0.62 14.38 -9.99
C ASN A 104 0.63 14.67 -9.14
N GLY A 105 1.13 15.90 -9.24
CA GLY A 105 2.37 16.31 -8.57
C GLY A 105 2.24 16.68 -7.10
N GLN A 106 1.04 16.95 -6.62
CA GLN A 106 0.81 17.35 -5.23
C GLN A 106 -0.24 16.46 -4.57
N ASN A 107 0.18 15.76 -3.52
CA ASN A 107 -0.70 15.00 -2.66
C ASN A 107 -0.30 15.20 -1.21
N TYR A 108 -1.21 15.73 -0.40
CA TYR A 108 -1.00 15.92 1.05
C TYR A 108 -0.61 14.62 1.76
N LEU A 109 -1.11 13.47 1.29
CA LEU A 109 -0.72 12.16 1.77
C LEU A 109 0.80 11.97 1.78
N HIS A 110 1.49 12.35 0.70
CA HIS A 110 2.93 12.21 0.59
C HIS A 110 3.67 13.03 1.66
N TYR A 111 3.22 14.25 1.93
CA TYR A 111 3.83 15.10 2.97
C TYR A 111 3.62 14.54 4.38
N GLU A 112 2.42 14.06 4.67
CA GLU A 112 2.11 13.42 5.96
C GLU A 112 3.00 12.21 6.20
N LEU A 113 3.16 11.35 5.20
CA LEU A 113 4.01 10.15 5.27
C LEU A 113 5.48 10.48 5.42
N LEU A 114 5.98 11.47 4.68
CA LEU A 114 7.36 11.94 4.79
C LEU A 114 7.65 12.52 6.18
N TYR A 115 6.72 13.28 6.74
CA TYR A 115 6.82 13.81 8.10
C TYR A 115 6.94 12.70 9.13
N GLY A 116 6.15 11.62 8.99
CA GLY A 116 6.21 10.45 9.86
C GLY A 116 7.37 9.49 9.57
N GLY A 117 8.14 9.73 8.50
CA GLY A 117 9.23 8.86 8.06
C GLY A 117 8.77 7.52 7.49
N TYR A 118 7.51 7.38 7.13
CA TYR A 118 6.97 6.14 6.59
C TYR A 118 7.47 5.88 5.17
N PRO A 119 7.86 4.63 4.87
CA PRO A 119 8.14 4.22 3.50
C PRO A 119 6.93 4.42 2.59
N LEU A 120 7.17 5.01 1.43
CA LEU A 120 6.16 5.29 0.42
C LEU A 120 6.59 4.72 -0.93
N VAL A 121 5.77 3.85 -1.50
CA VAL A 121 5.89 3.40 -2.89
C VAL A 121 4.90 4.20 -3.73
N HIS A 122 5.40 4.91 -4.73
CA HIS A 122 4.57 5.74 -5.59
C HIS A 122 5.14 5.85 -7.01
N ASN A 123 4.33 6.31 -7.93
CA ASN A 123 4.70 6.58 -9.32
C ASN A 123 4.74 8.07 -9.67
N SER A 124 4.74 8.97 -8.69
CA SER A 124 4.82 10.41 -8.94
C SER A 124 6.20 10.79 -9.45
N GLU A 125 6.27 11.46 -10.60
CA GLU A 125 7.50 11.99 -11.20
C GLU A 125 8.03 13.22 -10.45
N PHE A 126 7.18 13.86 -9.65
CA PHE A 126 7.51 15.11 -8.94
C PHE A 126 8.20 14.89 -7.59
N ILE A 127 8.19 13.66 -7.10
CA ILE A 127 8.81 13.30 -5.82
C ILE A 127 9.90 12.26 -6.09
N THR A 128 11.12 12.72 -6.25
CA THR A 128 12.31 11.86 -6.32
C THR A 128 12.82 11.60 -4.91
N ALA A 129 12.16 10.73 -4.16
CA ALA A 129 12.61 10.42 -2.83
C ALA A 129 13.43 9.12 -2.79
N LYS A 130 14.58 9.18 -2.13
CA LYS A 130 15.46 8.03 -1.85
C LYS A 130 14.77 6.87 -1.10
N LEU A 131 13.56 7.07 -0.57
CA LEU A 131 12.78 6.09 0.16
C LEU A 131 12.12 5.02 -0.74
N VAL A 132 11.83 5.33 -1.99
CA VAL A 132 11.28 4.37 -2.96
C VAL A 132 12.24 3.21 -3.21
N TYR A 133 13.55 3.47 -3.15
CA TYR A 133 14.59 2.47 -3.35
C TYR A 133 14.61 1.35 -2.30
N LYS A 134 14.19 1.63 -1.07
CA LYS A 134 14.26 0.59 -0.02
C LYS A 134 13.25 -0.53 -0.22
N ILE A 135 12.04 -0.24 -0.64
CA ILE A 135 11.00 -1.27 -0.83
C ILE A 135 11.19 -2.01 -2.14
N LEU A 136 11.55 -1.30 -3.23
CA LEU A 136 11.97 -1.95 -4.48
C LEU A 136 13.17 -2.87 -4.25
N ASN A 137 14.14 -2.46 -3.45
CA ASN A 137 15.29 -3.30 -3.09
C ASN A 137 14.89 -4.50 -2.21
N LEU A 138 13.92 -4.37 -1.33
CA LEU A 138 13.38 -5.49 -0.54
C LEU A 138 12.66 -6.50 -1.44
N ILE A 139 11.84 -6.03 -2.38
CA ILE A 139 11.17 -6.89 -3.37
C ILE A 139 12.19 -7.54 -4.30
N MET A 140 13.22 -6.81 -4.72
CA MET A 140 14.28 -7.31 -5.59
C MET A 140 15.22 -8.28 -4.86
N ALA A 141 15.52 -8.04 -3.58
CA ALA A 141 16.29 -8.97 -2.74
C ALA A 141 15.54 -10.28 -2.53
N ALA A 142 14.25 -10.24 -2.24
CA ALA A 142 13.40 -11.41 -2.13
C ALA A 142 13.33 -12.23 -3.43
N ARG A 143 13.43 -11.60 -4.60
CA ARG A 143 13.54 -12.29 -5.90
C ARG A 143 14.90 -12.94 -6.13
N ARG A 144 16.00 -12.36 -5.60
CA ARG A 144 17.35 -12.93 -5.73
C ARG A 144 17.52 -14.21 -4.91
N GLU A 145 17.01 -14.24 -3.69
CA GLU A 145 17.09 -15.42 -2.81
C GLU A 145 16.34 -16.64 -3.36
N ARG A 146 15.31 -16.43 -4.21
CA ARG A 146 14.58 -17.54 -4.85
C ARG A 146 15.24 -18.10 -6.09
N ARG A 147 16.26 -17.46 -6.64
CA ARG A 147 16.97 -17.91 -7.84
C ARG A 147 18.31 -18.57 -7.52
N GLY A 148 18.71 -18.60 -6.31
CA GLY A 148 19.83 -19.34 -5.74
C GLY A 148 19.36 -20.60 -5.07
#